data_e238b256fed3aabbd6a699cd163b96f7
#
_entry.id   e238b256fed3aabbd6a699cd163b96f7
#
_cell.length_a   1.000
_cell.length_b   1.000
_cell.length_c   1.000
_cell.angle_alpha   90.00
_cell.angle_beta   90.00
_cell.angle_gamma   90.00
#
_symmetry.space_group_name_H-M   'P 1'
#
loop_
_entity.id
_entity.type
_entity.pdbx_description
1 polymer ?
#
loop_
_entity_poly.entity_id
_entity_poly.type
_entity_poly.pdbx_seq_one_letter_code
_entity_poly.pdbx_strand_id
1 'polypeptide(L)'
;MAYAESRLPELDKAVFRMTVNHYSHRTFVAEELAGLCGIGYSLMRRKFKTYYGTGPSEWLRRERIRRIEEDMEYRVELPLKEVAERNAFGSASNFADFCQKQTGMSPCELKAIGHEKWEKRRMDFWNQ
;
A
#
# COMPACT_ATOMS: atom_id res chain seq x y z
N MET A 1 11.76 -26.74 -5.01
CA MET A 1 11.59 -26.01 -3.85
C MET A 1 10.22 -26.11 -3.24
N ALA A 2 9.81 -27.35 -3.02
CA ALA A 2 8.50 -27.65 -2.45
C ALA A 2 8.27 -26.98 -1.09
N TYR A 3 9.33 -26.90 -0.26
CA TYR A 3 9.23 -26.26 1.04
C TYR A 3 8.87 -24.77 0.95
N ALA A 4 9.52 -24.05 0.04
CA ALA A 4 9.24 -22.64 -0.17
C ALA A 4 7.81 -22.43 -0.67
N GLU A 5 7.38 -23.25 -1.63
CA GLU A 5 6.02 -23.20 -2.18
C GLU A 5 4.97 -23.51 -1.12
N SER A 6 5.21 -24.47 -0.22
CA SER A 6 4.27 -24.81 0.83
C SER A 6 4.07 -23.69 1.86
N ARG A 7 5.05 -22.78 2.00
CA ARG A 7 4.98 -21.66 2.94
C ARG A 7 4.41 -20.38 2.32
N LEU A 8 4.43 -20.30 1.00
CA LEU A 8 3.98 -19.11 0.28
C LEU A 8 2.51 -18.76 0.55
N PRO A 9 1.56 -19.72 0.54
CA PRO A 9 0.16 -19.38 0.82
C PRO A 9 -0.08 -18.80 2.21
N GLU A 10 0.66 -19.24 3.22
CA GLU A 10 0.54 -18.71 4.58
C GLU A 10 1.06 -17.29 4.66
N LEU A 11 2.20 -17.03 4.01
CA LEU A 11 2.76 -15.69 3.93
C LEU A 11 1.83 -14.75 3.18
N ASP A 12 1.26 -15.19 2.07
CA ASP A 12 0.32 -14.40 1.28
C ASP A 12 -0.95 -14.07 2.08
N LYS A 13 -1.47 -15.03 2.84
CA LYS A 13 -2.62 -14.81 3.71
C LYS A 13 -2.31 -13.78 4.78
N ALA A 14 -1.12 -13.86 5.37
CA ALA A 14 -0.71 -12.90 6.39
C ALA A 14 -0.55 -11.49 5.80
N VAL A 15 0.09 -11.37 4.64
CA VAL A 15 0.25 -10.10 3.93
C VAL A 15 -1.13 -9.52 3.59
N PHE A 16 -2.03 -10.33 3.05
CA PHE A 16 -3.37 -9.89 2.72
C PHE A 16 -4.12 -9.40 3.95
N ARG A 17 -4.04 -10.16 5.06
CA ARG A 17 -4.70 -9.80 6.32
C ARG A 17 -4.17 -8.49 6.87
N MET A 18 -2.86 -8.30 6.86
CA MET A 18 -2.25 -7.05 7.31
C MET A 18 -2.67 -5.89 6.43
N THR A 19 -2.73 -6.13 5.13
CA THR A 19 -3.15 -5.13 4.15
C THR A 19 -4.58 -4.68 4.40
N VAL A 20 -5.48 -5.62 4.68
CA VAL A 20 -6.88 -5.32 5.01
C VAL A 20 -6.97 -4.58 6.35
N ASN A 21 -6.24 -5.05 7.37
CA ASN A 21 -6.23 -4.41 8.68
C ASN A 21 -5.69 -2.99 8.63
N HIS A 22 -4.79 -2.71 7.70
CA HIS A 22 -4.26 -1.37 7.50
C HIS A 22 -5.39 -0.37 7.18
N TYR A 23 -6.39 -0.78 6.41
CA TYR A 23 -7.57 0.06 6.15
C TYR A 23 -8.43 0.27 7.39
N SER A 24 -8.24 -0.56 8.40
CA SER A 24 -8.98 -0.47 9.65
C SER A 24 -8.27 0.37 10.71
N HIS A 25 -7.44 1.32 10.30
CA HIS A 25 -6.80 2.32 11.16
C HIS A 25 -5.61 1.82 11.99
N ARG A 26 -4.95 0.75 11.56
CA ARG A 26 -3.73 0.29 12.23
C ARG A 26 -2.50 0.65 11.41
N THR A 27 -1.48 1.16 12.11
CA THR A 27 -0.17 1.31 11.52
C THR A 27 0.47 -0.07 11.41
N PHE A 28 0.96 -0.41 10.24
CA PHE A 28 1.59 -1.69 10.01
C PHE A 28 2.98 -1.75 10.62
N VAL A 29 3.28 -2.87 11.29
CA VAL A 29 4.62 -3.20 11.77
C VAL A 29 5.03 -4.57 11.28
N ALA A 30 6.25 -4.68 10.78
CA ALA A 30 6.76 -5.92 10.20
C ALA A 30 6.78 -7.09 11.20
N GLU A 31 6.95 -6.79 12.47
CA GLU A 31 6.93 -7.78 13.55
C GLU A 31 5.57 -8.46 13.69
N GLU A 32 4.48 -7.75 13.41
CA GLU A 32 3.14 -8.34 13.41
C GLU A 32 3.01 -9.41 12.31
N LEU A 33 3.64 -9.16 11.16
CA LEU A 33 3.63 -10.12 10.07
C LEU A 33 4.34 -11.42 10.47
N ALA A 34 5.48 -11.32 11.15
CA ALA A 34 6.20 -12.48 11.65
C ALA A 34 5.33 -13.28 12.63
N GLY A 35 4.64 -12.61 13.54
CA GLY A 35 3.70 -13.24 14.47
C GLY A 35 2.58 -13.98 13.76
N LEU A 36 1.99 -13.38 12.74
CA LEU A 36 0.93 -14.01 11.95
C LEU A 36 1.42 -15.24 11.19
N CYS A 37 2.67 -15.20 10.71
CA CYS A 37 3.27 -16.34 10.00
C CYS A 37 3.75 -17.44 10.96
N GLY A 38 3.79 -17.18 12.27
CA GLY A 38 4.27 -18.15 13.26
C GLY A 38 5.76 -18.45 13.16
N ILE A 39 6.56 -17.51 12.67
CA ILE A 39 8.02 -17.68 12.52
C ILE A 39 8.75 -16.47 13.10
N GLY A 40 10.07 -16.60 13.31
CA GLY A 40 10.89 -15.51 13.81
C GLY A 40 10.98 -14.37 12.79
N TYR A 41 11.18 -13.18 13.30
CA TYR A 41 11.26 -11.97 12.47
C TYR A 41 12.33 -12.06 11.39
N SER A 42 13.54 -12.50 11.74
CA SER A 42 14.65 -12.62 10.78
C SER A 42 14.35 -13.60 9.65
N LEU A 43 13.73 -14.72 9.98
CA LEU A 43 13.36 -15.72 8.98
C LEU A 43 12.24 -15.21 8.08
N MET A 44 11.23 -14.56 8.66
CA MET A 44 10.14 -13.95 7.91
C MET A 44 10.69 -12.93 6.92
N ARG A 45 11.58 -12.06 7.37
CA ARG A 45 12.18 -11.02 6.54
C ARG A 45 12.94 -11.61 5.35
N ARG A 46 13.73 -12.66 5.56
CA ARG A 46 14.46 -13.33 4.49
C ARG A 46 13.53 -13.97 3.47
N LYS A 47 12.52 -14.68 3.95
CA LYS A 47 11.53 -15.31 3.06
C LYS A 47 10.75 -14.26 2.27
N PHE A 48 10.35 -13.20 2.92
CA PHE A 48 9.64 -12.10 2.28
C PHE A 48 10.45 -11.50 1.14
N LYS A 49 11.74 -11.23 1.39
CA LYS A 49 12.64 -10.69 0.37
C LYS A 49 12.82 -11.65 -0.79
N THR A 50 12.89 -12.95 -0.52
CA THR A 50 13.02 -13.97 -1.56
C THR A 50 11.81 -13.98 -2.49
N TYR A 51 10.59 -13.89 -1.93
CA TYR A 51 9.36 -13.95 -2.72
C TYR A 51 9.00 -12.63 -3.39
N TYR A 52 9.18 -11.52 -2.71
CA TYR A 52 8.69 -10.24 -3.16
C TYR A 52 9.78 -9.31 -3.66
N GLY A 53 11.05 -9.73 -3.58
CA GLY A 53 12.19 -8.96 -4.06
C GLY A 53 12.59 -7.78 -3.20
N THR A 54 11.87 -7.53 -2.10
CA THR A 54 12.12 -6.42 -1.19
C THR A 54 11.70 -6.81 0.23
N GLY A 55 12.16 -6.06 1.24
CA GLY A 55 11.77 -6.31 2.61
C GLY A 55 10.30 -5.95 2.87
N PRO A 56 9.72 -6.47 3.96
CA PRO A 56 8.31 -6.26 4.26
C PRO A 56 7.95 -4.80 4.51
N SER A 57 8.80 -4.05 5.18
CA SER A 57 8.53 -2.63 5.46
C SER A 57 8.47 -1.79 4.18
N GLU A 58 9.42 -2.03 3.26
CA GLU A 58 9.42 -1.32 1.98
C GLU A 58 8.26 -1.74 1.10
N TRP A 59 7.96 -3.04 1.04
CA TRP A 59 6.82 -3.55 0.28
C TRP A 59 5.52 -2.89 0.75
N LEU A 60 5.36 -2.74 2.04
CA LEU A 60 4.17 -2.14 2.62
C LEU A 60 4.07 -0.64 2.34
N ARG A 61 5.20 0.05 2.36
CA ARG A 61 5.21 1.46 1.96
C ARG A 61 4.78 1.62 0.51
N ARG A 62 5.28 0.75 -0.38
CA ARG A 62 4.89 0.75 -1.80
C ARG A 62 3.41 0.43 -1.97
N GLU A 63 2.91 -0.57 -1.23
CA GLU A 63 1.51 -0.95 -1.28
C GLU A 63 0.61 0.18 -0.78
N ARG A 64 1.05 0.88 0.25
CA ARG A 64 0.33 2.01 0.80
C ARG A 64 0.23 3.16 -0.21
N ILE A 65 1.34 3.46 -0.89
CA ILE A 65 1.34 4.47 -1.95
C ILE A 65 0.46 4.03 -3.12
N ARG A 66 0.54 2.77 -3.52
CA ARG A 66 -0.30 2.24 -4.60
C ARG A 66 -1.79 2.48 -4.31
N ARG A 67 -2.22 2.29 -3.08
CA ARG A 67 -3.60 2.50 -2.66
C ARG A 67 -4.00 3.97 -2.65
N ILE A 68 -3.08 4.82 -2.22
CA ILE A 68 -3.30 6.28 -2.25
C ILE A 68 -3.48 6.72 -3.71
N GLU A 69 -2.58 6.28 -4.59
CA GLU A 69 -2.66 6.60 -6.02
C GLU A 69 -3.95 6.05 -6.66
N GLU A 70 -4.36 4.86 -6.26
CA GLU A 70 -5.61 4.25 -6.70
C GLU A 70 -6.82 5.08 -6.27
N ASP A 71 -6.85 5.55 -5.02
CA ASP A 71 -7.91 6.44 -4.55
C ASP A 71 -7.92 7.76 -5.35
N MET A 72 -6.74 8.31 -5.66
CA MET A 72 -6.64 9.55 -6.43
C MET A 72 -7.16 9.40 -7.86
N GLU A 73 -6.96 8.24 -8.47
CA GLU A 73 -7.37 7.97 -9.84
C GLU A 73 -8.83 7.52 -9.96
N TYR A 74 -9.27 6.61 -9.09
CA TYR A 74 -10.58 5.97 -9.22
C TYR A 74 -11.66 6.60 -8.36
N ARG A 75 -11.27 7.41 -7.38
CA ARG A 75 -12.19 8.12 -6.48
C ARG A 75 -11.85 9.60 -6.47
N VAL A 76 -11.90 10.20 -7.65
CA VAL A 76 -11.49 11.60 -7.87
C VAL A 76 -12.32 12.60 -7.07
N GLU A 77 -13.53 12.22 -6.69
CA GLU A 77 -14.44 13.06 -5.90
C GLU A 77 -14.07 13.15 -4.42
N LEU A 78 -13.20 12.24 -3.93
CA LEU A 78 -12.84 12.24 -2.51
C LEU A 78 -11.94 13.41 -2.16
N PRO A 79 -12.26 14.17 -1.11
CA PRO A 79 -11.34 15.18 -0.59
C PRO A 79 -10.06 14.51 -0.06
N LEU A 80 -8.96 15.25 -0.08
CA LEU A 80 -7.69 14.74 0.43
C LEU A 80 -7.78 14.27 1.87
N LYS A 81 -8.59 14.93 2.68
CA LYS A 81 -8.83 14.53 4.07
C LYS A 81 -9.37 13.09 4.16
N GLU A 82 -10.32 12.76 3.30
CA GLU A 82 -10.91 11.41 3.28
C GLU A 82 -9.91 10.38 2.75
N VAL A 83 -9.12 10.73 1.75
CA VAL A 83 -8.06 9.85 1.25
C VAL A 83 -7.07 9.55 2.38
N ALA A 84 -6.66 10.56 3.14
CA ALA A 84 -5.76 10.39 4.28
C ALA A 84 -6.38 9.45 5.34
N GLU A 85 -7.63 9.67 5.70
CA GLU A 85 -8.34 8.86 6.69
C GLU A 85 -8.50 7.40 6.25
N ARG A 86 -8.87 7.19 5.00
CA ARG A 86 -9.00 5.83 4.41
C ARG A 86 -7.68 5.07 4.44
N ASN A 87 -6.57 5.78 4.40
CA ASN A 87 -5.24 5.19 4.39
C ASN A 87 -4.53 5.27 5.75
N ALA A 88 -5.32 5.44 6.81
CA ALA A 88 -4.89 5.39 8.19
C ALA A 88 -3.87 6.46 8.60
N PHE A 89 -3.99 7.66 8.05
CA PHE A 89 -3.20 8.80 8.49
C PHE A 89 -3.97 9.61 9.52
N GLY A 90 -3.33 9.84 10.66
CA GLY A 90 -3.94 10.58 11.77
C GLY A 90 -3.94 12.10 11.58
N SER A 91 -3.16 12.62 10.62
CA SER A 91 -3.09 14.06 10.36
C SER A 91 -2.74 14.33 8.91
N ALA A 92 -3.11 15.52 8.44
CA ALA A 92 -2.76 16.00 7.11
C ALA A 92 -1.23 16.12 6.94
N SER A 93 -0.54 16.51 8.01
CA SER A 93 0.91 16.65 8.02
C SER A 93 1.60 15.31 7.80
N ASN A 94 1.17 14.27 8.51
CA ASN A 94 1.73 12.92 8.37
C ASN A 94 1.47 12.36 6.97
N PHE A 95 0.29 12.62 6.42
CA PHE A 95 -0.06 12.22 5.07
C PHE A 95 0.84 12.90 4.03
N ALA A 96 1.01 14.20 4.16
CA ALA A 96 1.86 14.98 3.25
C ALA A 96 3.32 14.50 3.31
N ASP A 97 3.85 14.31 4.52
CA ASP A 97 5.22 13.83 4.71
C ASP A 97 5.43 12.45 4.09
N PHE A 98 4.50 11.55 4.27
CA PHE A 98 4.56 10.20 3.71
C PHE A 98 4.58 10.27 2.18
N CYS A 99 3.66 11.01 1.57
CA CYS A 99 3.60 11.17 0.12
C CYS A 99 4.89 11.78 -0.42
N GLN A 100 5.40 12.83 0.21
CA GLN A 100 6.63 13.48 -0.21
C GLN A 100 7.82 12.55 -0.14
N LYS A 101 7.96 11.79 0.95
CA LYS A 101 9.08 10.85 1.12
C LYS A 101 9.03 9.70 0.12
N GLN A 102 7.85 9.19 -0.16
CA GLN A 102 7.71 8.00 -1.01
C GLN A 102 7.67 8.33 -2.50
N THR A 103 7.15 9.48 -2.89
CA THR A 103 6.94 9.82 -4.31
C THR A 103 7.66 11.07 -4.77
N GLY A 104 8.14 11.90 -3.85
CA GLY A 104 8.67 13.22 -4.17
C GLY A 104 7.58 14.24 -4.48
N MET A 105 6.31 13.89 -4.27
CA MET A 105 5.17 14.74 -4.60
C MET A 105 4.24 14.94 -3.40
N SER A 106 3.59 16.10 -3.36
CA SER A 106 2.58 16.38 -2.35
C SER A 106 1.28 15.63 -2.66
N PRO A 107 0.36 15.50 -1.68
CA PRO A 107 -0.97 14.95 -1.95
C PRO A 107 -1.73 15.70 -3.05
N CYS A 108 -1.61 17.01 -3.11
CA CYS A 108 -2.25 17.80 -4.16
C CYS A 108 -1.73 17.46 -5.54
N GLU A 109 -0.42 17.27 -5.66
CA GLU A 109 0.20 16.87 -6.93
C GLU A 109 -0.22 15.46 -7.34
N LEU A 110 -0.28 14.53 -6.39
CA LEU A 110 -0.76 13.17 -6.63
C LEU A 110 -2.22 13.18 -7.07
N LYS A 111 -3.03 14.03 -6.46
CA LYS A 111 -4.44 14.16 -6.83
C LYS A 111 -4.59 14.70 -8.25
N ALA A 112 -3.80 15.67 -8.63
CA ALA A 112 -3.80 16.23 -9.99
C ALA A 112 -3.45 15.16 -11.02
N ILE A 113 -2.43 14.32 -10.75
CA ILE A 113 -2.03 13.22 -11.61
C ILE A 113 -3.15 12.18 -11.71
N GLY A 114 -3.76 11.83 -10.59
CA GLY A 114 -4.88 10.89 -10.55
C GLY A 114 -6.07 11.38 -11.37
N HIS A 115 -6.39 12.65 -11.26
CA HIS A 115 -7.46 13.26 -12.04
C HIS A 115 -7.16 13.23 -13.55
N GLU A 116 -5.91 13.51 -13.92
CA GLU A 116 -5.45 13.42 -15.31
C GLU A 116 -5.62 12.02 -15.87
N LYS A 117 -5.23 11.01 -15.12
CA LYS A 117 -5.39 9.59 -15.49
C LYS A 117 -6.86 9.22 -15.65
N TRP A 118 -7.72 9.69 -14.75
CA TRP A 118 -9.15 9.45 -14.80
C TRP A 118 -9.76 10.08 -16.06
N GLU A 119 -9.39 11.34 -16.36
CA GLU A 119 -9.85 12.02 -17.56
C GLU A 119 -9.44 11.27 -18.83
N LYS A 120 -8.19 10.82 -18.89
CA LYS A 120 -7.67 10.07 -20.04
C LYS A 120 -8.44 8.76 -20.24
N ARG A 121 -8.71 8.01 -19.17
CA ARG A 121 -9.50 6.78 -19.27
C ARG A 121 -10.91 7.05 -19.77
N ARG A 122 -11.52 8.12 -19.29
CA ARG A 122 -12.85 8.52 -19.70
C ARG A 122 -12.88 8.87 -21.19
N MET A 123 -11.89 9.61 -21.66
CA MET A 123 -11.75 9.98 -23.07
C MET A 123 -11.53 8.74 -23.94
N ASP A 124 -10.62 7.86 -23.53
CA ASP A 124 -10.33 6.63 -24.26
C ASP A 124 -11.59 5.73 -24.39
N PHE A 125 -12.38 5.67 -23.33
CA PHE A 125 -13.65 4.93 -23.35
C PHE A 125 -14.61 5.46 -24.39
N TRP A 126 -14.77 6.79 -24.48
CA TRP A 126 -15.68 7.42 -25.43
C TRP A 126 -15.18 7.38 -26.87
N ASN A 127 -13.88 7.18 -27.07
CA ASN A 127 -13.27 7.14 -28.39
C ASN A 127 -13.12 5.72 -28.95
N GLN A 128 -13.63 4.70 -28.29
CA GLN A 128 -13.59 3.32 -28.77
C GLN A 128 -14.65 3.01 -29.81
#